data_5fb8a1370c75f87d7285be8a0c6bcf37
#
_entry.id   5fb8a1370c75f87d7285be8a0c6bcf37
#
_cell.length_a   1.000
_cell.length_b   1.000
_cell.length_c   1.000
_cell.angle_alpha   90.00
_cell.angle_beta   90.00
_cell.angle_gamma   90.00
#
_symmetry.space_group_name_H-M   'P 1'
#
loop_
_entity.id
_entity.type
_entity.pdbx_description
1 polymer ?
#
loop_
_entity_poly.entity_id
_entity_poly.type
_entity_poly.pdbx_seq_one_letter_code
_entity_poly.pdbx_strand_id
1 'polypeptide(L)'
;YSKKDRGHIAVCPGAGYDIVDSGKRIHSAKNYSYELGWYNELNLVQSLDTTLLKKASSGGAMTTIALFMLEKGYVDGVICTKYTYDSPTPRPTTYIARNKEELIEGQGSKYCPTSTLSILSQLQAEEKYVLIGTPCQIAGWRKYQKELNPSINIVLTLANFCGGYRDFREIDHFVHNVAKFDSVKHFQHR
;
A
#
# COMPACT_ATOMS: atom_id res chain seq x y z
N TYR A 1 -0.68 -27.92 12.28
CA TYR A 1 -0.21 -26.54 12.47
C TYR A 1 0.34 -26.39 13.89
N SER A 2 1.58 -25.90 14.02
CA SER A 2 2.20 -25.63 15.32
C SER A 2 1.55 -24.41 16.02
N LYS A 3 1.81 -24.20 17.33
CA LYS A 3 1.39 -22.97 18.01
C LYS A 3 1.92 -21.69 17.33
N LYS A 4 3.08 -21.79 16.67
CA LYS A 4 3.73 -20.69 15.94
C LYS A 4 2.96 -20.34 14.64
N ASP A 5 2.40 -21.35 13.97
CA ASP A 5 1.60 -21.17 12.75
C ASP A 5 0.25 -20.51 13.01
N ARG A 6 -0.32 -20.67 14.20
CA ARG A 6 -1.60 -20.04 14.58
C ARG A 6 -1.50 -18.50 14.64
N GLY A 7 -0.35 -17.96 15.00
CA GLY A 7 -0.13 -16.49 15.01
C GLY A 7 -0.21 -15.89 13.62
N HIS A 8 0.38 -16.53 12.60
CA HIS A 8 0.30 -16.06 11.21
C HIS A 8 -1.12 -16.13 10.64
N ILE A 9 -1.88 -17.18 10.99
CA ILE A 9 -3.28 -17.32 10.56
C ILE A 9 -4.14 -16.25 11.24
N ALA A 10 -3.91 -15.94 12.51
CA ALA A 10 -4.69 -14.93 13.24
C ALA A 10 -4.60 -13.54 12.60
N VAL A 11 -3.43 -13.16 12.07
CA VAL A 11 -3.24 -11.86 11.42
C VAL A 11 -3.50 -11.86 9.91
N CYS A 12 -3.66 -13.04 9.29
CA CYS A 12 -3.91 -13.14 7.86
C CYS A 12 -5.33 -12.69 7.49
N PRO A 13 -5.53 -11.68 6.63
CA PRO A 13 -6.87 -11.25 6.22
C PRO A 13 -7.56 -12.30 5.34
N GLY A 14 -6.81 -13.18 4.66
CA GLY A 14 -7.34 -14.29 3.88
C GLY A 14 -7.99 -15.39 4.73
N ALA A 15 -7.66 -15.47 6.02
CA ALA A 15 -8.30 -16.38 6.98
C ALA A 15 -9.64 -15.83 7.53
N GLY A 16 -10.07 -14.68 7.05
CA GLY A 16 -11.29 -13.98 7.42
C GLY A 16 -11.01 -12.58 7.96
N TYR A 17 -11.82 -11.63 7.55
CA TYR A 17 -11.80 -10.25 8.02
C TYR A 17 -13.22 -9.68 7.96
N ASP A 18 -13.76 -9.29 9.10
CA ASP A 18 -15.07 -8.66 9.19
C ASP A 18 -14.94 -7.17 8.82
N ILE A 19 -15.19 -6.88 7.54
CA ILE A 19 -15.13 -5.52 6.98
C ILE A 19 -16.20 -4.63 7.61
N VAL A 20 -17.39 -5.17 7.87
CA VAL A 20 -18.54 -4.41 8.39
C VAL A 20 -18.28 -3.96 9.82
N ASP A 21 -17.94 -4.89 10.70
CA ASP A 21 -17.61 -4.57 12.10
C ASP A 21 -16.38 -3.68 12.20
N SER A 22 -15.34 -3.96 11.41
CA SER A 22 -14.11 -3.17 11.42
C SER A 22 -14.32 -1.74 10.97
N GLY A 23 -15.10 -1.50 9.91
CA GLY A 23 -15.43 -0.16 9.43
C GLY A 23 -16.14 0.68 10.51
N LYS A 24 -17.11 0.08 11.19
CA LYS A 24 -17.85 0.74 12.28
C LYS A 24 -16.96 1.04 13.49
N ARG A 25 -16.19 0.06 13.96
CA ARG A 25 -15.38 0.18 15.18
C ARG A 25 -14.15 1.07 15.01
N ILE A 26 -13.41 0.92 13.89
CA ILE A 26 -12.11 1.59 13.71
C ILE A 26 -12.28 3.04 13.33
N HIS A 27 -13.28 3.35 12.48
CA HIS A 27 -13.43 4.67 11.89
C HIS A 27 -14.63 5.45 12.43
N SER A 28 -15.38 4.89 13.37
CA SER A 28 -16.64 5.49 13.88
C SER A 28 -17.54 5.96 12.72
N ALA A 29 -17.57 5.17 11.64
CA ALA A 29 -18.25 5.54 10.42
C ALA A 29 -19.76 5.66 10.63
N LYS A 30 -20.34 6.71 10.05
CA LYS A 30 -21.75 7.07 10.25
C LYS A 30 -22.65 6.58 9.13
N ASN A 31 -22.10 6.42 7.94
CA ASN A 31 -22.83 6.05 6.74
C ASN A 31 -22.47 4.63 6.33
N TYR A 32 -23.41 3.94 5.71
CA TYR A 32 -23.23 2.59 5.17
C TYR A 32 -23.94 2.45 3.84
N SER A 33 -23.27 1.86 2.85
CA SER A 33 -23.91 1.32 1.66
C SER A 33 -23.34 -0.08 1.36
N TYR A 34 -24.10 -0.86 0.62
CA TYR A 34 -23.65 -2.21 0.25
C TYR A 34 -22.39 -2.19 -0.61
N GLU A 35 -22.29 -1.19 -1.52
CA GLU A 35 -21.17 -1.06 -2.46
C GLU A 35 -19.89 -0.51 -1.81
N LEU A 36 -20.02 0.39 -0.84
CA LEU A 36 -18.89 1.09 -0.23
C LEU A 36 -18.53 0.56 1.17
N GLY A 37 -19.43 -0.15 1.81
CA GLY A 37 -19.33 -0.50 3.22
C GLY A 37 -19.56 0.73 4.12
N TRP A 38 -18.86 0.80 5.24
CA TRP A 38 -18.93 1.92 6.18
C TRP A 38 -18.02 3.07 5.75
N TYR A 39 -18.55 4.30 5.74
CA TYR A 39 -17.80 5.50 5.38
C TYR A 39 -18.31 6.73 6.14
N ASN A 40 -17.50 7.77 6.23
CA ASN A 40 -17.89 9.07 6.78
C ASN A 40 -18.22 10.05 5.66
N GLU A 41 -17.35 10.17 4.68
CA GLU A 41 -17.48 11.09 3.54
C GLU A 41 -17.06 10.40 2.25
N LEU A 42 -17.61 10.88 1.14
CA LEU A 42 -17.24 10.50 -0.21
C LEU A 42 -16.90 11.76 -0.99
N ASN A 43 -15.64 11.85 -1.41
CA ASN A 43 -15.13 13.02 -2.11
C ASN A 43 -14.46 12.61 -3.42
N LEU A 44 -14.66 13.39 -4.48
CA LEU A 44 -13.88 13.31 -5.70
C LEU A 44 -12.71 14.29 -5.61
N VAL A 45 -11.48 13.79 -5.67
CA VAL A 45 -10.29 14.60 -5.45
C VAL A 45 -9.22 14.38 -6.52
N GLN A 46 -8.45 15.42 -6.78
CA GLN A 46 -7.33 15.41 -7.71
C GLN A 46 -6.20 16.28 -7.19
N SER A 47 -4.94 15.87 -7.43
CA SER A 47 -3.77 16.69 -7.12
C SER A 47 -3.76 17.97 -7.97
N LEU A 48 -3.40 19.09 -7.36
CA LEU A 48 -3.11 20.35 -8.08
C LEU A 48 -1.66 20.40 -8.58
N ASP A 49 -0.77 19.56 -8.05
CA ASP A 49 0.60 19.44 -8.55
C ASP A 49 0.62 18.66 -9.86
N THR A 50 0.84 19.37 -10.96
CA THR A 50 0.87 18.81 -12.31
C THR A 50 1.98 17.78 -12.51
N THR A 51 3.08 17.87 -11.74
CA THR A 51 4.20 16.91 -11.81
C THR A 51 3.78 15.59 -11.19
N LEU A 52 3.13 15.62 -10.03
CA LEU A 52 2.56 14.42 -9.42
C LEU A 52 1.46 13.82 -10.30
N LEU A 53 0.61 14.67 -10.87
CA LEU A 53 -0.51 14.20 -11.68
C LEU A 53 -0.05 13.45 -12.95
N LYS A 54 1.01 13.93 -13.60
CA LYS A 54 1.57 13.28 -14.81
C LYS A 54 2.06 11.85 -14.57
N LYS A 55 2.54 11.55 -13.36
CA LYS A 55 3.04 10.21 -12.98
C LYS A 55 1.97 9.37 -12.28
N ALA A 56 0.83 9.94 -11.91
CA ALA A 56 -0.22 9.24 -11.21
C ALA A 56 -0.99 8.28 -12.12
N SER A 57 -1.45 7.16 -11.58
CA SER A 57 -2.36 6.24 -12.28
C SER A 57 -3.80 6.77 -12.34
N SER A 58 -4.15 7.75 -11.47
CA SER A 58 -5.43 8.45 -11.44
C SER A 58 -5.23 9.87 -10.90
N GLY A 59 -6.07 10.39 -10.03
CA GLY A 59 -6.01 11.77 -9.51
C GLY A 59 -4.81 12.14 -8.64
N GLY A 60 -3.91 11.21 -8.29
CA GLY A 60 -2.70 11.51 -7.53
C GLY A 60 -2.91 11.80 -6.04
N ALA A 61 -4.13 11.67 -5.52
CA ALA A 61 -4.51 12.05 -4.17
C ALA A 61 -3.66 11.35 -3.08
N MET A 62 -3.41 10.04 -3.20
CA MET A 62 -2.64 9.30 -2.20
C MET A 62 -1.22 9.84 -2.05
N THR A 63 -0.52 10.10 -3.17
CA THR A 63 0.83 10.68 -3.14
C THR A 63 0.79 12.10 -2.57
N THR A 64 -0.21 12.92 -2.95
CA THR A 64 -0.35 14.28 -2.45
C THR A 64 -0.59 14.32 -0.94
N ILE A 65 -1.46 13.46 -0.41
CA ILE A 65 -1.72 13.37 1.03
C ILE A 65 -0.47 12.90 1.78
N ALA A 66 0.19 11.85 1.28
CA ALA A 66 1.41 11.32 1.90
C ALA A 66 2.54 12.35 1.90
N LEU A 67 2.72 13.09 0.80
CA LEU A 67 3.70 14.17 0.69
C LEU A 67 3.41 15.31 1.67
N PHE A 68 2.16 15.72 1.77
CA PHE A 68 1.74 16.74 2.75
C PHE A 68 2.08 16.32 4.19
N MET A 69 1.83 15.06 4.54
CA MET A 69 2.16 14.55 5.89
C MET A 69 3.68 14.59 6.16
N LEU A 70 4.52 14.24 5.16
CA LEU A 70 5.97 14.33 5.27
C LEU A 70 6.45 15.79 5.36
N GLU A 71 6.05 16.65 4.45
CA GLU A 71 6.51 18.03 4.38
C GLU A 71 6.10 18.87 5.59
N LYS A 72 4.99 18.52 6.24
CA LYS A 72 4.55 19.17 7.49
C LYS A 72 5.16 18.57 8.75
N GLY A 73 6.00 17.51 8.62
CA GLY A 73 6.58 16.83 9.76
C GLY A 73 5.56 16.10 10.65
N TYR A 74 4.41 15.75 10.10
CA TYR A 74 3.42 14.95 10.83
C TYR A 74 3.81 13.48 10.91
N VAL A 75 4.64 13.03 9.97
CA VAL A 75 5.22 11.68 9.93
C VAL A 75 6.68 11.72 9.55
N ASP A 76 7.42 10.70 9.97
CA ASP A 76 8.84 10.53 9.71
C ASP A 76 9.09 9.67 8.46
N GLY A 77 8.07 8.96 7.98
CA GLY A 77 8.18 8.13 6.79
C GLY A 77 6.85 7.67 6.22
N VAL A 78 6.89 7.28 4.96
CA VAL A 78 5.77 6.68 4.23
C VAL A 78 6.15 5.30 3.77
N ILE A 79 5.43 4.29 4.23
CA ILE A 79 5.57 2.91 3.78
C ILE A 79 4.85 2.77 2.45
N CYS A 80 5.61 2.54 1.40
CA CYS A 80 5.08 2.42 0.04
C CYS A 80 5.89 1.40 -0.78
N THR A 81 5.54 1.23 -2.04
CA THR A 81 6.12 0.21 -2.92
C THR A 81 6.64 0.85 -4.20
N LYS A 82 7.85 0.48 -4.62
CA LYS A 82 8.42 0.83 -5.93
C LYS A 82 8.82 -0.41 -6.70
N TYR A 83 9.09 -0.28 -7.99
CA TYR A 83 9.79 -1.30 -8.74
C TYR A 83 11.30 -1.18 -8.52
N THR A 84 11.97 -2.33 -8.36
CA THR A 84 13.42 -2.47 -8.50
C THR A 84 13.75 -3.18 -9.80
N TYR A 85 14.95 -2.93 -10.31
CA TYR A 85 15.42 -3.38 -11.63
C TYR A 85 16.73 -4.18 -11.49
N ASP A 86 16.89 -4.86 -10.35
CA ASP A 86 18.05 -5.70 -10.05
C ASP A 86 18.03 -7.05 -10.80
N SER A 87 16.88 -7.35 -11.41
CA SER A 87 16.65 -8.50 -12.28
C SER A 87 16.21 -8.04 -13.68
N PRO A 88 16.28 -8.90 -14.72
CA PRO A 88 15.85 -8.55 -16.09
C PRO A 88 14.43 -7.99 -16.16
N THR A 89 13.55 -8.45 -15.29
CA THR A 89 12.17 -7.97 -15.21
C THR A 89 11.93 -7.26 -13.86
N PRO A 90 11.11 -6.18 -13.86
CA PRO A 90 10.89 -5.38 -12.66
C PRO A 90 10.20 -6.19 -11.56
N ARG A 91 10.62 -5.96 -10.32
CA ARG A 91 10.01 -6.56 -9.12
C ARG A 91 9.60 -5.47 -8.12
N PRO A 92 8.42 -5.56 -7.52
CA PRO A 92 8.00 -4.60 -6.50
C PRO A 92 8.72 -4.85 -5.19
N THR A 93 9.18 -3.77 -4.59
CA THR A 93 9.82 -3.77 -3.28
C THR A 93 9.18 -2.75 -2.38
N THR A 94 8.87 -3.12 -1.14
CA THR A 94 8.38 -2.19 -0.11
C THR A 94 9.55 -1.48 0.53
N TYR A 95 9.39 -0.19 0.77
CA TYR A 95 10.40 0.65 1.41
C TYR A 95 9.73 1.79 2.20
N ILE A 96 10.54 2.52 2.95
CA ILE A 96 10.11 3.72 3.68
C ILE A 96 10.65 4.93 2.93
N ALA A 97 9.75 5.74 2.36
CA ALA A 97 10.08 7.02 1.76
C ALA A 97 10.14 8.09 2.87
N ARG A 98 11.24 8.85 2.93
CA ARG A 98 11.47 9.88 3.94
C ARG A 98 11.49 11.30 3.38
N ASN A 99 11.41 11.43 2.07
CA ASN A 99 11.38 12.72 1.36
C ASN A 99 10.51 12.62 0.09
N LYS A 100 10.34 13.76 -0.58
CA LYS A 100 9.52 13.86 -1.79
C LYS A 100 10.05 12.98 -2.92
N GLU A 101 11.35 12.99 -3.14
CA GLU A 101 12.02 12.27 -4.23
C GLU A 101 11.79 10.77 -4.08
N GLU A 102 12.03 10.23 -2.91
CA GLU A 102 11.78 8.83 -2.59
C GLU A 102 10.30 8.46 -2.71
N LEU A 103 9.39 9.33 -2.24
CA LEU A 103 7.95 9.07 -2.35
C LEU A 103 7.49 9.01 -3.81
N ILE A 104 8.02 9.86 -4.68
CA ILE A 104 7.70 9.87 -6.11
C ILE A 104 8.19 8.61 -6.83
N GLU A 105 9.27 7.96 -6.38
CA GLU A 105 9.71 6.67 -6.91
C GLU A 105 8.63 5.57 -6.72
N GLY A 106 7.86 5.66 -5.65
CA GLY A 106 6.75 4.75 -5.36
C GLY A 106 5.45 5.07 -6.09
N GLN A 107 5.38 6.16 -6.82
CA GLN A 107 4.15 6.57 -7.50
C GLN A 107 3.75 5.60 -8.63
N GLY A 108 2.47 5.48 -8.88
CA GLY A 108 1.91 4.58 -9.89
C GLY A 108 1.57 3.17 -9.34
N SER A 109 0.67 2.48 -10.02
CA SER A 109 0.19 1.16 -9.62
C SER A 109 1.19 0.04 -9.96
N LYS A 110 1.27 -0.97 -9.08
CA LYS A 110 2.04 -2.21 -9.27
C LYS A 110 1.07 -3.39 -9.17
N TYR A 111 0.69 -3.97 -10.30
CA TYR A 111 -0.29 -5.05 -10.36
C TYR A 111 0.36 -6.43 -10.16
N CYS A 112 1.24 -6.56 -9.17
CA CYS A 112 1.90 -7.81 -8.84
C CYS A 112 2.01 -8.00 -7.33
N PRO A 113 2.23 -9.24 -6.85
CA PRO A 113 2.32 -9.54 -5.42
C PRO A 113 3.41 -8.71 -4.73
N THR A 114 3.11 -8.18 -3.55
CA THR A 114 4.06 -7.41 -2.76
C THR A 114 3.86 -7.68 -1.28
N SER A 115 4.94 -7.98 -0.57
CA SER A 115 4.94 -8.19 0.89
C SER A 115 5.03 -6.85 1.63
N THR A 116 4.00 -6.00 1.50
CA THR A 116 4.02 -4.64 2.07
C THR A 116 4.25 -4.63 3.58
N LEU A 117 3.72 -5.60 4.32
CA LEU A 117 3.87 -5.64 5.78
C LEU A 117 5.19 -6.28 6.24
N SER A 118 6.04 -6.80 5.36
CA SER A 118 7.37 -7.32 5.74
C SER A 118 8.29 -6.24 6.29
N ILE A 119 8.04 -4.96 5.96
CA ILE A 119 8.80 -3.80 6.44
C ILE A 119 8.58 -3.50 7.92
N LEU A 120 7.52 -4.04 8.55
CA LEU A 120 7.16 -3.69 9.93
C LEU A 120 8.28 -3.95 10.95
N SER A 121 9.14 -4.94 10.70
CA SER A 121 10.30 -5.24 11.56
C SER A 121 11.41 -4.20 11.48
N GLN A 122 11.38 -3.28 10.53
CA GLN A 122 12.37 -2.22 10.32
C GLN A 122 11.91 -0.86 10.86
N LEU A 123 10.65 -0.78 11.32
CA LEU A 123 10.07 0.47 11.82
C LEU A 123 10.56 0.75 13.24
N GLN A 124 10.80 2.03 13.52
CA GLN A 124 11.19 2.51 14.85
C GLN A 124 9.94 2.88 15.65
N ALA A 125 9.94 2.58 16.95
CA ALA A 125 8.77 2.82 17.82
C ALA A 125 8.49 4.32 18.02
N GLU A 126 9.53 5.14 17.97
CA GLU A 126 9.46 6.59 18.17
C GLU A 126 8.99 7.34 16.94
N GLU A 127 9.10 6.73 15.76
CA GLU A 127 8.73 7.34 14.47
C GLU A 127 7.26 7.13 14.14
N LYS A 128 6.70 8.07 13.39
CA LYS A 128 5.32 8.04 12.88
C LYS A 128 5.33 7.75 11.39
N TYR A 129 4.39 6.91 10.95
CA TYR A 129 4.35 6.49 9.57
C TYR A 129 2.97 6.62 8.93
N VAL A 130 2.97 6.84 7.61
CA VAL A 130 1.82 6.57 6.73
C VAL A 130 2.03 5.18 6.11
N LEU A 131 0.99 4.37 6.06
CA LEU A 131 0.99 3.10 5.34
C LEU A 131 0.14 3.22 4.08
N ILE A 132 0.76 3.07 2.91
CA ILE A 132 0.07 2.95 1.62
C ILE A 132 -0.01 1.47 1.25
N GLY A 133 -1.21 0.98 0.92
CA GLY A 133 -1.39 -0.42 0.54
C GLY A 133 -2.74 -0.72 -0.09
N THR A 134 -2.94 -1.99 -0.41
CA THR A 134 -4.24 -2.50 -0.84
C THR A 134 -5.15 -2.77 0.37
N PRO A 135 -6.49 -2.88 0.19
CA PRO A 135 -7.41 -3.11 1.30
C PRO A 135 -7.06 -4.34 2.13
N CYS A 136 -6.62 -5.45 1.50
CA CYS A 136 -6.21 -6.66 2.21
C CYS A 136 -4.93 -6.46 3.03
N GLN A 137 -3.97 -5.65 2.56
CA GLN A 137 -2.77 -5.30 3.31
C GLN A 137 -3.11 -4.42 4.53
N ILE A 138 -3.99 -3.44 4.36
CA ILE A 138 -4.47 -2.62 5.49
C ILE A 138 -5.27 -3.47 6.48
N ALA A 139 -6.10 -4.40 6.01
CA ALA A 139 -6.80 -5.35 6.87
C ALA A 139 -5.82 -6.23 7.68
N GLY A 140 -4.75 -6.71 7.02
CA GLY A 140 -3.66 -7.45 7.68
C GLY A 140 -3.00 -6.63 8.78
N TRP A 141 -2.67 -5.36 8.50
CA TRP A 141 -2.15 -4.43 9.51
C TRP A 141 -3.11 -4.26 10.69
N ARG A 142 -4.41 -4.07 10.45
CA ARG A 142 -5.40 -3.90 11.52
C ARG A 142 -5.56 -5.14 12.39
N LYS A 143 -5.51 -6.34 11.78
CA LYS A 143 -5.46 -7.60 12.55
C LYS A 143 -4.18 -7.71 13.37
N TYR A 144 -3.04 -7.38 12.79
CA TYR A 144 -1.75 -7.39 13.49
C TYR A 144 -1.76 -6.43 14.70
N GLN A 145 -2.28 -5.21 14.54
CA GLN A 145 -2.46 -4.27 15.65
C GLN A 145 -3.31 -4.87 16.76
N LYS A 146 -4.45 -5.48 16.40
CA LYS A 146 -5.40 -6.03 17.38
C LYS A 146 -4.82 -7.20 18.14
N GLU A 147 -4.15 -8.12 17.47
CA GLU A 147 -3.71 -9.39 18.04
C GLU A 147 -2.37 -9.26 18.81
N LEU A 148 -1.48 -8.40 18.35
CA LEU A 148 -0.11 -8.32 18.84
C LEU A 148 0.24 -6.97 19.50
N ASN A 149 -0.64 -5.96 19.39
CA ASN A 149 -0.46 -4.63 19.95
C ASN A 149 0.99 -4.08 19.80
N PRO A 150 1.53 -4.01 18.59
CA PRO A 150 2.92 -3.64 18.39
C PRO A 150 3.17 -2.17 18.76
N SER A 151 4.39 -1.86 19.21
CA SER A 151 4.86 -0.50 19.47
C SER A 151 5.16 0.28 18.18
N ILE A 152 4.36 0.09 17.13
CA ILE A 152 4.54 0.72 15.83
C ILE A 152 3.47 1.78 15.64
N ASN A 153 3.88 2.99 15.27
CA ASN A 153 3.00 4.15 15.17
C ASN A 153 2.64 4.49 13.72
N ILE A 154 1.71 3.73 13.12
CA ILE A 154 1.10 4.08 11.83
C ILE A 154 -0.10 4.98 12.09
N VAL A 155 0.07 6.28 11.85
CA VAL A 155 -0.93 7.32 12.15
C VAL A 155 -1.98 7.49 11.06
N LEU A 156 -1.65 7.09 9.82
CA LEU A 156 -2.56 7.16 8.67
C LEU A 156 -2.40 5.93 7.78
N THR A 157 -3.51 5.38 7.33
CA THR A 157 -3.52 4.32 6.30
C THR A 157 -4.21 4.85 5.05
N LEU A 158 -3.57 4.70 3.90
CA LEU A 158 -4.10 5.04 2.59
C LEU A 158 -4.30 3.76 1.78
N ALA A 159 -5.55 3.36 1.63
CA ALA A 159 -5.92 2.18 0.86
C ALA A 159 -6.42 2.56 -0.52
N ASN A 160 -5.84 2.00 -1.58
CA ASN A 160 -6.37 2.15 -2.93
C ASN A 160 -7.43 1.07 -3.21
N PHE A 161 -8.43 1.37 -4.01
CA PHE A 161 -9.34 0.35 -4.54
C PHE A 161 -8.54 -0.69 -5.34
N CYS A 162 -8.79 -1.97 -5.08
CA CYS A 162 -8.05 -3.06 -5.68
C CYS A 162 -9.02 -4.07 -6.30
N GLY A 163 -8.96 -4.21 -7.62
CA GLY A 163 -9.69 -5.23 -8.37
C GLY A 163 -8.94 -6.56 -8.51
N GLY A 164 -7.74 -6.65 -7.94
CA GLY A 164 -6.87 -7.82 -8.02
C GLY A 164 -5.43 -7.47 -8.39
N TYR A 165 -4.61 -8.50 -8.46
CA TYR A 165 -3.22 -8.41 -8.92
C TYR A 165 -2.93 -9.57 -9.87
N ARG A 166 -1.81 -9.48 -10.56
CA ARG A 166 -1.36 -10.50 -11.51
C ARG A 166 -0.09 -11.18 -11.04
N ASP A 167 0.13 -12.39 -11.50
CA ASP A 167 1.35 -13.15 -11.19
C ASP A 167 2.56 -12.48 -11.87
N PHE A 168 3.75 -12.63 -11.30
CA PHE A 168 5.01 -12.14 -11.90
C PHE A 168 5.26 -12.71 -13.30
N ARG A 169 4.77 -13.92 -13.58
CA ARG A 169 4.89 -14.57 -14.88
C ARG A 169 4.27 -13.76 -16.01
N GLU A 170 3.28 -12.91 -15.72
CA GLU A 170 2.71 -12.02 -16.73
C GLU A 170 3.71 -10.95 -17.16
N ILE A 171 4.40 -10.32 -16.20
CA ILE A 171 5.44 -9.35 -16.51
C ILE A 171 6.58 -10.02 -17.27
N ASP A 172 7.02 -11.19 -16.81
CA ASP A 172 8.10 -11.95 -17.44
C ASP A 172 7.72 -12.35 -18.87
N HIS A 173 6.50 -12.84 -19.07
CA HIS A 173 5.99 -13.19 -20.40
C HIS A 173 5.92 -11.97 -21.31
N PHE A 174 5.39 -10.85 -20.82
CA PHE A 174 5.29 -9.62 -21.61
C PHE A 174 6.69 -9.12 -22.01
N VAL A 175 7.62 -9.04 -21.07
CA VAL A 175 8.97 -8.52 -21.33
C VAL A 175 9.72 -9.42 -22.33
N HIS A 176 9.76 -10.72 -22.07
CA HIS A 176 10.62 -11.63 -22.87
C HIS A 176 9.94 -12.16 -24.14
N ASN A 177 8.63 -12.45 -24.09
CA ASN A 177 7.96 -13.11 -25.21
C ASN A 177 7.19 -12.15 -26.12
N VAL A 178 6.60 -11.09 -25.55
CA VAL A 178 5.81 -10.11 -26.33
C VAL A 178 6.70 -8.96 -26.78
N ALA A 179 7.34 -8.25 -25.85
CA ALA A 179 8.20 -7.12 -26.16
C ALA A 179 9.59 -7.54 -26.65
N LYS A 180 10.01 -8.78 -26.36
CA LYS A 180 11.32 -9.36 -26.72
C LYS A 180 12.50 -8.54 -26.23
N PHE A 181 12.41 -8.05 -25.01
CA PHE A 181 13.50 -7.35 -24.31
C PHE A 181 14.25 -8.31 -23.38
N ASP A 182 15.56 -8.17 -23.32
CA ASP A 182 16.40 -8.91 -22.39
C ASP A 182 16.29 -8.34 -20.96
N SER A 183 16.09 -7.03 -20.83
CA SER A 183 15.91 -6.35 -19.57
C SER A 183 15.10 -5.07 -19.71
N VAL A 184 14.56 -4.57 -18.60
CA VAL A 184 13.76 -3.35 -18.52
C VAL A 184 14.35 -2.41 -17.50
N LYS A 185 14.52 -1.13 -17.86
CA LYS A 185 15.02 -0.05 -16.97
C LYS A 185 13.90 0.80 -16.38
N HIS A 186 12.73 0.80 -17.00
CA HIS A 186 11.57 1.52 -16.53
C HIS A 186 10.29 0.78 -16.93
N PHE A 187 9.38 0.59 -15.99
CA PHE A 187 8.11 -0.10 -16.21
C PHE A 187 6.99 0.64 -15.47
N GLN A 188 5.89 0.88 -16.16
CA GLN A 188 4.72 1.52 -15.59
C GLN A 188 3.44 0.84 -16.11
N HIS A 189 2.57 0.45 -15.18
CA HIS A 189 1.21 0.08 -15.52
C HIS A 189 0.33 1.34 -15.64
N ARG A 190 -0.49 1.38 -16.66
CA ARG A 190 -1.54 2.39 -16.88
C ARG A 190 -2.85 1.71 -17.19
#